data_8190fd2efd259adf6e2b8d65bf65a1cd
#
_entry.id   8190fd2efd259adf6e2b8d65bf65a1cd
#
_cell.length_a   1.000
_cell.length_b   1.000
_cell.length_c   1.000
_cell.angle_alpha   90.00
_cell.angle_beta   90.00
_cell.angle_gamma   90.00
#
_symmetry.space_group_name_H-M   'P 1'
#
loop_
_entity.id
_entity.type
_entity.pdbx_description
1 polymer ?
#
loop_
_entity_poly.entity_id
_entity_poly.type
_entity_poly.pdbx_seq_one_letter_code
_entity_poly.pdbx_strand_id
1 'polypeptide(L)'
;MILNIYFIIGIVILVMSFSNMINFIKFFNIRNWALTFKRVTNKDVESKDFRTREDYNIFTIYSVFLFFEIIWLVFGIATSNWYMFLSLIILGLIVNFISKYSKFLLLSKIIGTIFSCLKFSLILFLILNHFHFHLDLLSLLR
;
A
#
# COMPACT_ATOMS: atom_id res chain seq x y z
N MET A 1 22.83 -12.19 5.49
CA MET A 1 22.76 -10.95 6.32
C MET A 1 21.89 -9.85 5.68
N ILE A 2 22.18 -9.42 4.46
CA ILE A 2 21.41 -8.35 3.79
C ILE A 2 19.93 -8.67 3.66
N LEU A 3 19.59 -9.91 3.28
CA LEU A 3 18.20 -10.34 3.13
C LEU A 3 17.41 -10.28 4.45
N ASN A 4 18.05 -10.63 5.58
CA ASN A 4 17.39 -10.51 6.88
C ASN A 4 17.09 -9.05 7.26
N ILE A 5 18.03 -8.13 6.97
CA ILE A 5 17.81 -6.69 7.17
C ILE A 5 16.65 -6.20 6.32
N TYR A 6 16.57 -6.63 5.07
CA TYR A 6 15.46 -6.31 4.18
C TYR A 6 14.10 -6.73 4.76
N PHE A 7 13.99 -7.97 5.30
CA PHE A 7 12.74 -8.44 5.90
C PHE A 7 12.46 -7.84 7.29
N ILE A 8 13.49 -7.40 8.04
CA ILE A 8 13.31 -6.60 9.27
C ILE A 8 12.67 -5.24 8.92
N ILE A 9 13.12 -4.58 7.85
CA ILE A 9 12.45 -3.38 7.34
C ILE A 9 11.00 -3.70 6.94
N GLY A 10 10.76 -4.88 6.37
CA GLY A 10 9.42 -5.38 6.06
C GLY A 10 8.49 -5.44 7.28
N ILE A 11 9.00 -5.73 8.48
CA ILE A 11 8.20 -5.70 9.71
C ILE A 11 7.69 -4.28 10.01
N VAL A 12 8.53 -3.27 9.82
CA VAL A 12 8.10 -1.87 9.96
C VAL A 12 7.00 -1.54 8.95
N ILE A 13 7.18 -1.98 7.70
CA ILE A 13 6.17 -1.81 6.65
C ILE A 13 4.87 -2.55 7.00
N LEU A 14 4.95 -3.74 7.60
CA LEU A 14 3.78 -4.49 8.05
C LEU A 14 2.98 -3.72 9.10
N VAL A 15 3.64 -3.16 10.12
CA VAL A 15 3.00 -2.36 11.18
C VAL A 15 2.30 -1.13 10.57
N MET A 16 2.96 -0.47 9.64
CA MET A 16 2.39 0.68 8.94
C MET A 16 1.22 0.27 8.02
N SER A 17 1.31 -0.87 7.34
CA SER A 17 0.23 -1.43 6.54
C SER A 17 -1.00 -1.78 7.38
N PHE A 18 -0.79 -2.27 8.61
CA PHE A 18 -1.88 -2.51 9.56
C PHE A 18 -2.60 -1.22 9.95
N SER A 19 -1.83 -0.18 10.30
CA SER A 19 -2.39 1.15 10.58
C SER A 19 -3.17 1.71 9.39
N ASN A 20 -2.64 1.52 8.17
CA ASN A 20 -3.31 1.94 6.94
C ASN A 20 -4.60 1.17 6.68
N MET A 21 -4.63 -0.13 6.97
CA MET A 21 -5.82 -0.97 6.85
C MET A 21 -6.95 -0.46 7.77
N ILE A 22 -6.65 -0.16 9.03
CA ILE A 22 -7.63 0.33 10.00
C ILE A 22 -8.16 1.72 9.61
N ASN A 23 -7.28 2.61 9.17
CA ASN A 23 -7.61 3.99 8.86
C ASN A 23 -7.91 4.21 7.35
N PHE A 24 -8.08 3.14 6.58
CA PHE A 24 -8.18 3.21 5.13
C PHE A 24 -9.29 4.16 4.66
N ILE A 25 -10.46 4.11 5.29
CA ILE A 25 -11.61 4.95 4.89
C ILE A 25 -11.30 6.43 5.11
N LYS A 26 -10.67 6.80 6.23
CA LYS A 26 -10.27 8.17 6.52
C LYS A 26 -9.25 8.67 5.50
N PHE A 27 -8.20 7.89 5.25
CA PHE A 27 -7.19 8.20 4.26
C PHE A 27 -7.76 8.30 2.84
N PHE A 28 -8.62 7.35 2.45
CA PHE A 28 -9.27 7.36 1.14
C PHE A 28 -10.08 8.65 0.91
N ASN A 29 -10.84 9.10 1.91
CA ASN A 29 -11.61 10.34 1.81
C ASN A 29 -10.72 11.56 1.64
N ILE A 30 -9.64 11.66 2.43
CA ILE A 30 -8.66 12.76 2.36
C ILE A 30 -7.96 12.78 0.99
N ARG A 31 -7.47 11.61 0.54
CA ARG A 31 -6.82 11.47 -0.75
C ARG A 31 -7.75 11.84 -1.91
N ASN A 32 -8.99 11.37 -1.89
CA ASN A 32 -9.96 11.64 -2.94
C ASN A 32 -10.31 13.12 -3.00
N TRP A 33 -10.43 13.78 -1.85
CA TRP A 33 -10.59 15.21 -1.76
C TRP A 33 -9.38 15.94 -2.37
N ALA A 34 -8.16 15.57 -2.01
CA ALA A 34 -6.94 16.18 -2.53
C ALA A 34 -6.82 16.05 -4.05
N LEU A 35 -7.14 14.87 -4.60
CA LEU A 35 -7.14 14.63 -6.05
C LEU A 35 -8.20 15.46 -6.78
N THR A 36 -9.39 15.63 -6.17
CA THR A 36 -10.46 16.46 -6.72
C THR A 36 -10.05 17.92 -6.70
N PHE A 37 -9.48 18.40 -5.59
CA PHE A 37 -8.98 19.76 -5.47
C PHE A 37 -7.92 20.07 -6.55
N LYS A 38 -6.90 19.19 -6.69
CA LYS A 38 -5.89 19.35 -7.73
C LYS A 38 -6.48 19.40 -9.14
N ARG A 39 -7.49 18.57 -9.41
CA ARG A 39 -8.17 18.54 -10.73
C ARG A 39 -8.95 19.80 -11.01
N VAL A 40 -9.63 20.36 -10.02
CA VAL A 40 -10.46 21.55 -10.17
C VAL A 40 -9.63 22.83 -10.23
N THR A 41 -8.60 22.94 -9.42
CA THR A 41 -7.79 24.16 -9.28
C THR A 41 -6.55 24.20 -10.17
N ASN A 42 -6.15 23.05 -10.75
CA ASN A 42 -4.86 22.86 -11.44
C ASN A 42 -3.63 23.24 -10.58
N LYS A 43 -3.78 23.25 -9.25
CA LYS A 43 -2.72 23.57 -8.30
C LYS A 43 -2.39 22.35 -7.44
N ASP A 44 -1.14 22.26 -7.01
CA ASP A 44 -0.76 21.27 -6.00
C ASP A 44 -1.37 21.66 -4.65
N VAL A 45 -1.74 20.63 -3.87
CA VAL A 45 -2.40 20.81 -2.58
C VAL A 45 -1.37 21.23 -1.54
N GLU A 46 -1.57 22.39 -0.93
CA GLU A 46 -0.74 22.90 0.15
C GLU A 46 -1.36 22.58 1.52
N SER A 47 -0.57 22.73 2.58
CA SER A 47 -1.02 22.48 3.97
C SER A 47 -2.23 23.31 4.38
N LYS A 48 -2.31 24.54 3.86
CA LYS A 48 -3.42 25.48 4.14
C LYS A 48 -4.74 25.09 3.49
N ASP A 49 -4.71 24.23 2.44
CA ASP A 49 -5.90 23.83 1.71
C ASP A 49 -6.66 22.70 2.41
N PHE A 50 -6.01 22.00 3.35
CA PHE A 50 -6.65 20.95 4.11
C PHE A 50 -7.60 21.50 5.17
N ARG A 51 -8.70 20.79 5.41
CA ARG A 51 -9.72 21.19 6.39
C ARG A 51 -9.16 21.27 7.81
N THR A 52 -8.25 20.36 8.16
CA THR A 52 -7.56 20.33 9.44
C THR A 52 -6.09 20.02 9.25
N ARG A 53 -5.25 20.46 10.22
CA ARG A 53 -3.83 20.11 10.25
C ARG A 53 -3.61 18.60 10.41
N GLU A 54 -4.55 17.93 11.07
CA GLU A 54 -4.53 16.47 11.22
C GLU A 54 -4.69 15.77 9.87
N ASP A 55 -5.61 16.22 9.02
CA ASP A 55 -5.81 15.64 7.68
C ASP A 55 -4.57 15.80 6.81
N TYR A 56 -3.90 16.96 6.88
CA TYR A 56 -2.62 17.17 6.19
C TYR A 56 -1.55 16.22 6.69
N ASN A 57 -1.40 16.06 8.00
CA ASN A 57 -0.41 15.15 8.58
C ASN A 57 -0.69 13.69 8.15
N ILE A 58 -1.94 13.25 8.22
CA ILE A 58 -2.34 11.92 7.76
C ILE A 58 -1.99 11.73 6.29
N PHE A 59 -2.36 12.68 5.43
CA PHE A 59 -2.06 12.61 4.00
C PHE A 59 -0.57 12.50 3.73
N THR A 60 0.24 13.31 4.40
CA THR A 60 1.70 13.33 4.23
C THR A 60 2.33 12.03 4.71
N ILE A 61 1.98 11.57 5.92
CA ILE A 61 2.52 10.33 6.50
C ILE A 61 2.21 9.14 5.59
N TYR A 62 0.96 9.00 5.14
CA TYR A 62 0.58 7.89 4.26
C TYR A 62 1.21 8.00 2.87
N SER A 63 1.39 9.20 2.33
CA SER A 63 2.05 9.38 1.03
C SER A 63 3.52 8.99 1.09
N VAL A 64 4.23 9.40 2.13
CA VAL A 64 5.62 9.00 2.38
C VAL A 64 5.72 7.50 2.60
N PHE A 65 4.82 6.93 3.40
CA PHE A 65 4.79 5.49 3.65
C PHE A 65 4.56 4.69 2.36
N LEU A 66 3.61 5.07 1.51
CA LEU A 66 3.36 4.41 0.23
C LEU A 66 4.60 4.43 -0.68
N PHE A 67 5.36 5.52 -0.66
CA PHE A 67 6.62 5.61 -1.40
C PHE A 67 7.63 4.58 -0.93
N PHE A 68 7.86 4.47 0.40
CA PHE A 68 8.77 3.47 0.97
C PHE A 68 8.28 2.05 0.76
N GLU A 69 6.98 1.82 0.85
CA GLU A 69 6.37 0.52 0.58
C GLU A 69 6.61 0.07 -0.87
N ILE A 70 6.43 0.95 -1.84
CA ILE A 70 6.69 0.64 -3.25
C ILE A 70 8.17 0.30 -3.46
N ILE A 71 9.08 1.07 -2.88
CA ILE A 71 10.53 0.78 -2.95
C ILE A 71 10.80 -0.61 -2.39
N TRP A 72 10.27 -0.94 -1.21
CA TRP A 72 10.44 -2.24 -0.59
C TRP A 72 9.89 -3.38 -1.47
N LEU A 73 8.70 -3.21 -2.05
CA LEU A 73 8.10 -4.19 -2.97
C LEU A 73 8.95 -4.39 -4.22
N VAL A 74 9.50 -3.32 -4.80
CA VAL A 74 10.37 -3.41 -5.99
C VAL A 74 11.65 -4.17 -5.67
N PHE A 75 12.30 -3.90 -4.54
CA PHE A 75 13.47 -4.65 -4.11
C PHE A 75 13.15 -6.11 -3.79
N GLY A 76 11.92 -6.41 -3.36
CA GLY A 76 11.44 -7.76 -3.13
C GLY A 76 11.45 -8.65 -4.37
N ILE A 77 11.36 -8.08 -5.57
CA ILE A 77 11.47 -8.83 -6.83
C ILE A 77 12.83 -9.51 -6.97
N ALA A 78 13.88 -9.02 -6.30
CA ALA A 78 15.18 -9.67 -6.28
C ALA A 78 15.28 -10.86 -5.31
N THR A 79 14.20 -11.21 -4.61
CA THR A 79 14.13 -12.34 -3.68
C THR A 79 13.60 -13.62 -4.37
N SER A 80 13.71 -14.76 -3.68
CA SER A 80 13.21 -16.04 -4.19
C SER A 80 11.70 -16.05 -4.48
N ASN A 81 10.93 -15.24 -3.74
CA ASN A 81 9.48 -15.13 -3.89
C ASN A 81 9.05 -13.91 -4.75
N TRP A 82 9.85 -13.55 -5.73
CA TRP A 82 9.67 -12.37 -6.59
C TRP A 82 8.27 -12.22 -7.19
N TYR A 83 7.63 -13.31 -7.56
CA TYR A 83 6.29 -13.34 -8.16
C TYR A 83 5.20 -12.83 -7.20
N MET A 84 5.35 -13.04 -5.89
CA MET A 84 4.40 -12.49 -4.90
C MET A 84 4.54 -10.97 -4.78
N PHE A 85 5.78 -10.47 -4.78
CA PHE A 85 6.03 -9.02 -4.78
C PHE A 85 5.50 -8.37 -6.06
N LEU A 86 5.75 -9.00 -7.22
CA LEU A 86 5.24 -8.54 -8.50
C LEU A 86 3.71 -8.54 -8.52
N SER A 87 3.06 -9.58 -8.02
CA SER A 87 1.59 -9.65 -7.94
C SER A 87 1.00 -8.55 -7.07
N LEU A 88 1.63 -8.22 -5.94
CA LEU A 88 1.21 -7.10 -5.09
C LEU A 88 1.29 -5.75 -5.80
N ILE A 89 2.35 -5.52 -6.57
CA ILE A 89 2.52 -4.29 -7.36
C ILE A 89 1.43 -4.21 -8.43
N ILE A 90 1.23 -5.27 -9.20
CA ILE A 90 0.22 -5.31 -10.28
C ILE A 90 -1.18 -5.10 -9.71
N LEU A 91 -1.55 -5.82 -8.64
CA LEU A 91 -2.84 -5.64 -7.97
C LEU A 91 -3.02 -4.21 -7.45
N GLY A 92 -1.97 -3.63 -6.86
CA GLY A 92 -1.99 -2.24 -6.41
C GLY A 92 -2.25 -1.25 -7.53
N LEU A 93 -1.63 -1.45 -8.70
CA LEU A 93 -1.87 -0.63 -9.88
C LEU A 93 -3.30 -0.78 -10.40
N ILE A 94 -3.83 -2.02 -10.46
CA ILE A 94 -5.21 -2.29 -10.90
C ILE A 94 -6.21 -1.60 -9.96
N VAL A 95 -6.05 -1.75 -8.64
CA VAL A 95 -6.94 -1.12 -7.65
C VAL A 95 -6.88 0.40 -7.73
N ASN A 96 -5.67 0.96 -7.92
CA ASN A 96 -5.50 2.39 -8.09
C ASN A 96 -6.19 2.89 -9.38
N PHE A 97 -6.07 2.14 -10.46
CA PHE A 97 -6.75 2.44 -11.73
C PHE A 97 -8.27 2.41 -11.57
N ILE A 98 -8.82 1.32 -11.02
CA ILE A 98 -10.27 1.20 -10.76
C ILE A 98 -10.74 2.36 -9.87
N SER A 99 -10.01 2.66 -8.80
CA SER A 99 -10.34 3.74 -7.87
C SER A 99 -10.35 5.12 -8.54
N LYS A 100 -9.46 5.34 -9.51
CA LYS A 100 -9.35 6.61 -10.24
C LYS A 100 -10.49 6.82 -11.24
N TYR A 101 -10.92 5.75 -11.90
CA TYR A 101 -11.90 5.82 -13.00
C TYR A 101 -13.31 5.40 -12.60
N SER A 102 -13.49 4.81 -11.41
CA SER A 102 -14.81 4.41 -10.91
C SER A 102 -15.65 5.65 -10.59
N LYS A 103 -16.82 5.72 -11.20
CA LYS A 103 -17.85 6.73 -10.87
C LYS A 103 -18.53 6.41 -9.52
N PHE A 104 -18.40 5.18 -9.04
CA PHE A 104 -19.01 4.71 -7.79
C PHE A 104 -18.02 4.77 -6.64
N LEU A 105 -18.11 5.84 -5.86
CA LEU A 105 -17.25 6.06 -4.69
C LEU A 105 -17.31 4.91 -3.68
N LEU A 106 -18.52 4.34 -3.46
CA LEU A 106 -18.72 3.22 -2.55
C LEU A 106 -17.97 1.98 -3.00
N LEU A 107 -18.05 1.64 -4.29
CA LEU A 107 -17.36 0.48 -4.87
C LEU A 107 -15.84 0.63 -4.73
N SER A 108 -15.30 1.82 -5.00
CA SER A 108 -13.87 2.11 -4.83
C SER A 108 -13.42 1.94 -3.38
N LYS A 109 -14.24 2.34 -2.40
CA LYS A 109 -13.95 2.14 -0.97
C LYS A 109 -13.90 0.66 -0.60
N ILE A 110 -14.91 -0.12 -1.04
CA ILE A 110 -14.98 -1.56 -0.76
C ILE A 110 -13.77 -2.29 -1.36
N ILE A 111 -13.48 -2.07 -2.64
CA ILE A 111 -12.34 -2.69 -3.33
C ILE A 111 -11.02 -2.31 -2.65
N GLY A 112 -10.85 -1.03 -2.30
CA GLY A 112 -9.64 -0.57 -1.62
C GLY A 112 -9.49 -1.17 -0.22
N THR A 113 -10.56 -1.34 0.54
CA THR A 113 -10.53 -2.00 1.86
C THR A 113 -10.14 -3.46 1.73
N ILE A 114 -10.77 -4.20 0.81
CA ILE A 114 -10.46 -5.61 0.54
C ILE A 114 -8.98 -5.74 0.13
N PHE A 115 -8.52 -4.88 -0.76
CA PHE A 115 -7.12 -4.89 -1.19
C PHE A 115 -6.15 -4.58 -0.04
N SER A 116 -6.47 -3.64 0.85
CA SER A 116 -5.63 -3.33 2.01
C SER A 116 -5.51 -4.52 2.97
N CYS A 117 -6.61 -5.26 3.21
CA CYS A 117 -6.58 -6.48 4.00
C CYS A 117 -5.75 -7.59 3.34
N LEU A 118 -5.96 -7.81 2.04
CA LEU A 118 -5.22 -8.82 1.27
C LEU A 118 -3.72 -8.48 1.22
N LYS A 119 -3.38 -7.24 0.99
CA LYS A 119 -2.00 -6.75 0.99
C LYS A 119 -1.32 -7.00 2.33
N PHE A 120 -1.97 -6.63 3.44
CA PHE A 120 -1.45 -6.88 4.78
C PHE A 120 -1.19 -8.37 5.01
N SER A 121 -2.16 -9.24 4.66
CA SER A 121 -2.02 -10.69 4.82
C SER A 121 -0.87 -11.27 3.99
N LEU A 122 -0.68 -10.80 2.76
CA LEU A 122 0.42 -11.25 1.90
C LEU A 122 1.78 -10.76 2.39
N ILE A 123 1.90 -9.53 2.87
CA ILE A 123 3.16 -9.02 3.45
C ILE A 123 3.50 -9.82 4.71
N LEU A 124 2.51 -10.07 5.58
CA LEU A 124 2.69 -10.90 6.77
C LEU A 124 3.17 -12.30 6.41
N PHE A 125 2.53 -12.93 5.41
CA PHE A 125 2.92 -14.24 4.93
C PHE A 125 4.35 -14.25 4.38
N LEU A 126 4.75 -13.27 3.58
CA LEU A 126 6.11 -13.15 3.04
C LEU A 126 7.17 -13.06 4.15
N ILE A 127 6.89 -12.29 5.20
CA ILE A 127 7.79 -12.15 6.35
C ILE A 127 7.87 -13.46 7.14
N LEU A 128 6.72 -14.08 7.43
CA LEU A 128 6.69 -15.38 8.11
C LEU A 128 7.36 -16.49 7.29
N ASN A 129 7.16 -16.48 5.98
CA ASN A 129 7.80 -17.44 5.09
C ASN A 129 9.31 -17.29 5.11
N HIS A 130 9.84 -16.07 5.14
CA HIS A 130 11.28 -15.85 5.22
C HIS A 130 11.89 -16.33 6.55
N PHE A 131 11.23 -16.07 7.69
CA PHE A 131 11.79 -16.36 9.00
C PHE A 131 11.46 -17.75 9.54
N HIS A 132 10.34 -18.35 9.14
CA HIS A 132 9.82 -19.59 9.71
C HIS A 132 9.64 -20.71 8.72
N PHE A 133 8.92 -20.47 7.61
CA PHE A 133 8.48 -21.58 6.75
C PHE A 133 9.51 -21.98 5.70
N HIS A 134 10.30 -21.03 5.20
CA HIS A 134 11.30 -21.24 4.12
C HIS A 134 10.74 -21.99 2.89
N LEU A 135 9.44 -21.83 2.64
CA LEU A 135 8.76 -22.50 1.53
C LEU A 135 9.16 -21.86 0.21
N ASP A 136 9.61 -22.69 -0.73
CA ASP A 136 9.67 -22.31 -2.14
C ASP A 136 8.32 -22.63 -2.79
N LEU A 137 7.45 -21.61 -2.86
CA LEU A 137 6.10 -21.77 -3.34
C LEU A 137 6.04 -22.14 -4.84
N LEU A 138 7.09 -21.84 -5.61
CA LEU A 138 7.16 -22.30 -7.00
C LEU A 138 7.36 -23.80 -7.11
N SER A 139 8.03 -24.43 -6.15
CA SER A 139 8.19 -25.88 -6.10
C SER A 139 6.91 -26.62 -5.76
N LEU A 140 5.96 -25.93 -5.07
CA LEU A 140 4.65 -26.52 -4.71
C LEU A 140 3.63 -26.45 -5.87
N LEU A 141 3.91 -25.66 -6.91
CA LEU A 141 3.04 -25.51 -8.10
C LEU A 141 3.48 -26.39 -9.27
N ARG A 142 4.60 -27.12 -9.12
CA ARG A 142 5.09 -28.12 -10.07
C ARG A 142 4.73 -29.52 -9.60
#